data_866c97fda04d54e59c1c0a684d58501c
#
_entry.id   866c97fda04d54e59c1c0a684d58501c
#
_cell.length_a   1.000
_cell.length_b   1.000
_cell.length_c   1.000
_cell.angle_alpha   90.00
_cell.angle_beta   90.00
_cell.angle_gamma   90.00
#
_symmetry.space_group_name_H-M   'P 1'
#
loop_
_entity.id
_entity.type
_entity.pdbx_description
1 polymer ?
#
loop_
_entity_poly.entity_id
_entity_poly.type
_entity_poly.pdbx_seq_one_letter_code
_entity_poly.pdbx_strand_id
1 'polypeptide(L)'
;MRHPSWIITIIALFTLGLTLSAAYWQFQRADYKRTLESRFIAMQAEEVVNLNNAVDLVSGLEFRRVVAKGKFDSSRRIVLDNRIRRGQAGYEVLVPLMLADSNDIVLVNLGWIPRGRNFGQIPNIAMPDSVVSV
;
A
#
# COMPACT_ATOMS: atom_id res chain seq x y z
N MET A 1 -31.87 -50.42 0.28
CA MET A 1 -31.35 -50.02 -1.05
C MET A 1 -29.82 -49.82 -0.92
N ARG A 2 -29.00 -50.68 -1.55
CA ARG A 2 -27.53 -50.55 -1.57
C ARG A 2 -27.19 -49.46 -2.60
N HIS A 3 -26.74 -48.31 -2.15
CA HIS A 3 -26.18 -47.31 -3.06
C HIS A 3 -25.00 -47.91 -3.81
N PRO A 4 -24.94 -47.79 -5.14
CA PRO A 4 -23.85 -48.37 -5.92
C PRO A 4 -22.54 -47.71 -5.49
N SER A 5 -21.57 -48.52 -5.04
CA SER A 5 -20.26 -48.07 -4.50
C SER A 5 -19.46 -47.19 -5.46
N TRP A 6 -19.71 -47.30 -6.77
CA TRP A 6 -19.05 -46.48 -7.80
C TRP A 6 -19.45 -45.00 -7.73
N ILE A 7 -20.68 -44.66 -7.29
CA ILE A 7 -21.13 -43.27 -7.10
C ILE A 7 -20.32 -42.60 -5.99
N ILE A 8 -20.15 -43.34 -4.88
CA ILE A 8 -19.35 -42.84 -3.74
C ILE A 8 -17.90 -42.62 -4.17
N THR A 9 -17.33 -43.51 -4.96
CA THR A 9 -15.98 -43.37 -5.49
C THR A 9 -15.84 -42.15 -6.40
N ILE A 10 -16.79 -41.89 -7.28
CA ILE A 10 -16.78 -40.68 -8.14
C ILE A 10 -16.87 -39.42 -7.30
N ILE A 11 -17.76 -39.36 -6.33
CA ILE A 11 -17.89 -38.21 -5.44
C ILE A 11 -16.57 -37.97 -4.68
N ALA A 12 -15.97 -39.03 -4.16
CA ALA A 12 -14.70 -38.95 -3.44
C ALA A 12 -13.57 -38.40 -4.33
N LEU A 13 -13.44 -38.92 -5.57
CA LEU A 13 -12.45 -38.44 -6.53
C LEU A 13 -12.69 -36.98 -6.94
N PHE A 14 -13.95 -36.59 -7.16
CA PHE A 14 -14.30 -35.22 -7.46
C PHE A 14 -13.96 -34.27 -6.31
N THR A 15 -14.33 -34.65 -5.07
CA THR A 15 -14.00 -33.87 -3.89
C THR A 15 -12.49 -33.76 -3.68
N LEU A 16 -11.76 -34.87 -3.91
CA LEU A 16 -10.30 -34.86 -3.85
C LEU A 16 -9.70 -33.89 -4.90
N GLY A 17 -10.20 -33.90 -6.14
CA GLY A 17 -9.76 -32.98 -7.18
C GLY A 17 -9.99 -31.52 -6.81
N LEU A 18 -11.17 -31.19 -6.25
CA LEU A 18 -11.48 -29.84 -5.80
C LEU A 18 -10.58 -29.39 -4.65
N THR A 19 -10.34 -30.26 -3.67
CA THR A 19 -9.48 -29.93 -2.51
C THR A 19 -8.02 -29.73 -2.93
N LEU A 20 -7.50 -30.56 -3.84
CA LEU A 20 -6.15 -30.39 -4.38
C LEU A 20 -6.01 -29.11 -5.20
N SER A 21 -7.02 -28.77 -6.01
CA SER A 21 -7.04 -27.50 -6.77
C SER A 21 -7.05 -26.28 -5.83
N ALA A 22 -7.89 -26.32 -4.80
CA ALA A 22 -7.93 -25.25 -3.80
C ALA A 22 -6.62 -25.13 -3.02
N ALA A 23 -6.00 -26.25 -2.64
CA ALA A 23 -4.70 -26.28 -1.98
C ALA A 23 -3.60 -25.68 -2.85
N TYR A 24 -3.56 -26.03 -4.14
CA TYR A 24 -2.60 -25.48 -5.10
C TYR A 24 -2.78 -23.96 -5.27
N TRP A 25 -4.01 -23.49 -5.39
CA TRP A 25 -4.31 -22.06 -5.45
C TRP A 25 -3.86 -21.31 -4.20
N GLN A 26 -4.11 -21.85 -3.00
CA GLN A 26 -3.64 -21.27 -1.75
C GLN A 26 -2.12 -21.24 -1.66
N PHE A 27 -1.45 -22.29 -2.13
CA PHE A 27 0.01 -22.34 -2.17
C PHE A 27 0.60 -21.25 -3.07
N GLN A 28 0.08 -21.09 -4.30
CA GLN A 28 0.51 -20.03 -5.21
C GLN A 28 0.30 -18.63 -4.61
N ARG A 29 -0.84 -18.42 -3.94
CA ARG A 29 -1.12 -17.15 -3.27
C ARG A 29 -0.16 -16.86 -2.12
N ALA A 30 0.21 -17.87 -1.36
CA ALA A 30 1.19 -17.75 -0.28
C ALA A 30 2.60 -17.45 -0.82
N ASP A 31 3.01 -18.12 -1.89
CA ASP A 31 4.30 -17.91 -2.53
C ASP A 31 4.44 -16.51 -3.13
N TYR A 32 3.39 -16.02 -3.81
CA TYR A 32 3.35 -14.64 -4.28
C TYR A 32 3.55 -13.62 -3.15
N LYS A 33 2.88 -13.80 -2.00
CA LYS A 33 3.04 -12.92 -0.84
C LYS A 33 4.46 -12.96 -0.27
N ARG A 34 5.06 -14.14 -0.17
CA ARG A 34 6.45 -14.31 0.30
C ARG A 34 7.45 -13.62 -0.63
N THR A 35 7.25 -13.77 -1.94
CA THR A 35 8.10 -13.10 -2.94
C THR A 35 7.97 -11.58 -2.84
N LEU A 36 6.76 -11.05 -2.64
CA LEU A 36 6.55 -9.62 -2.46
C LEU A 36 7.22 -9.11 -1.17
N GLU A 37 7.09 -9.84 -0.07
CA GLU A 37 7.70 -9.52 1.22
C GLU A 37 9.24 -9.53 1.12
N SER A 38 9.82 -10.54 0.49
CA SER A 38 11.28 -10.61 0.31
C SER A 38 11.81 -9.47 -0.58
N ARG A 39 11.09 -9.09 -1.64
CA ARG A 39 11.43 -7.91 -2.44
C ARG A 39 11.35 -6.63 -1.62
N PHE A 40 10.30 -6.46 -0.84
CA PHE A 40 10.13 -5.30 0.03
C PHE A 40 11.30 -5.17 1.02
N ILE A 41 11.69 -6.25 1.70
CA ILE A 41 12.81 -6.27 2.64
C ILE A 41 14.13 -5.95 1.91
N ALA A 42 14.36 -6.55 0.75
CA ALA A 42 15.58 -6.32 -0.05
C ALA A 42 15.68 -4.85 -0.48
N MET A 43 14.60 -4.26 -1.00
CA MET A 43 14.59 -2.86 -1.46
C MET A 43 14.74 -1.86 -0.30
N GLN A 44 14.23 -2.20 0.90
CA GLN A 44 14.45 -1.37 2.08
C GLN A 44 15.88 -1.42 2.64
N ALA A 45 16.62 -2.49 2.37
CA ALA A 45 18.02 -2.61 2.76
C ALA A 45 18.96 -1.84 1.84
N GLU A 46 18.51 -1.45 0.64
CA GLU A 46 19.30 -0.66 -0.28
C GLU A 46 19.55 0.78 0.21
N GLU A 47 20.55 1.42 -0.38
CA GLU A 47 20.89 2.80 -0.07
C GLU A 47 19.72 3.76 -0.32
N VAL A 48 19.59 4.77 0.55
CA VAL A 48 18.53 5.78 0.47
C VAL A 48 18.75 6.65 -0.77
N VAL A 49 17.72 6.79 -1.58
CA VAL A 49 17.78 7.60 -2.80
C VAL A 49 17.30 9.02 -2.53
N ASN A 50 18.08 10.01 -2.95
CA ASN A 50 17.66 11.41 -2.90
C ASN A 50 16.87 11.75 -4.16
N LEU A 51 15.55 11.99 -3.99
CA LEU A 51 14.67 12.28 -5.12
C LEU A 51 14.95 13.61 -5.80
N ASN A 52 15.55 14.58 -5.12
CA ASN A 52 15.90 15.85 -5.76
C ASN A 52 16.95 15.69 -6.88
N ASN A 53 17.74 14.61 -6.84
CA ASN A 53 18.77 14.32 -7.82
C ASN A 53 18.42 13.21 -8.80
N ALA A 54 17.28 12.53 -8.60
CA ALA A 54 16.99 11.25 -9.25
C ALA A 54 15.57 11.16 -9.83
N VAL A 55 14.94 12.30 -10.13
CA VAL A 55 13.55 12.34 -10.62
C VAL A 55 13.35 11.57 -11.93
N ASP A 56 14.37 11.53 -12.78
CA ASP A 56 14.33 10.75 -14.04
C ASP A 56 14.36 9.22 -13.82
N LEU A 57 14.66 8.77 -12.60
CA LEU A 57 14.83 7.35 -12.24
C LEU A 57 13.62 6.77 -11.50
N VAL A 58 12.43 7.35 -11.62
CA VAL A 58 11.22 6.93 -10.88
C VAL A 58 10.85 5.46 -11.15
N SER A 59 11.21 4.92 -12.32
CA SER A 59 11.06 3.50 -12.60
C SER A 59 12.10 2.68 -11.82
N GLY A 60 11.64 1.84 -10.87
CA GLY A 60 12.50 0.97 -10.05
C GLY A 60 12.72 1.44 -8.62
N LEU A 61 12.07 2.53 -8.19
CA LEU A 61 12.10 3.00 -6.80
C LEU A 61 11.02 2.36 -5.90
N GLU A 62 10.24 1.41 -6.43
CA GLU A 62 9.23 0.72 -5.66
C GLU A 62 9.82 0.10 -4.39
N PHE A 63 9.21 0.41 -3.26
CA PHE A 63 9.61 -0.07 -1.93
C PHE A 63 10.98 0.42 -1.41
N ARG A 64 11.70 1.26 -2.14
CA ARG A 64 12.96 1.83 -1.67
C ARG A 64 12.72 2.99 -0.68
N ARG A 65 13.68 3.16 0.22
CA ARG A 65 13.70 4.35 1.06
C ARG A 65 14.20 5.54 0.25
N VAL A 66 13.46 6.62 0.32
CA VAL A 66 13.77 7.86 -0.40
C VAL A 66 13.82 9.03 0.57
N VAL A 67 14.59 10.05 0.23
CA VAL A 67 14.60 11.35 0.91
C VAL A 67 14.30 12.41 -0.13
N ALA A 68 13.44 13.36 0.22
CA ALA A 68 13.09 14.48 -0.62
C ALA A 68 13.13 15.78 0.18
N LYS A 69 13.66 16.84 -0.42
CA LYS A 69 13.59 18.20 0.12
C LYS A 69 12.64 19.02 -0.72
N GLY A 70 11.73 19.73 -0.08
CA GLY A 70 10.76 20.52 -0.80
C GLY A 70 9.81 21.30 0.10
N LYS A 71 8.84 21.95 -0.51
CA LYS A 71 7.77 22.70 0.17
C LYS A 71 6.44 22.03 -0.08
N PHE A 72 5.67 21.79 0.98
CA PHE A 72 4.32 21.25 0.85
C PHE A 72 3.36 22.27 0.25
N ASP A 73 2.54 21.81 -0.69
CA ASP A 73 1.39 22.57 -1.17
C ASP A 73 0.13 22.14 -0.43
N SER A 74 -0.13 22.79 0.69
CA SER A 74 -1.30 22.52 1.54
C SER A 74 -2.64 22.84 0.86
N SER A 75 -2.64 23.67 -0.19
CA SER A 75 -3.85 24.04 -0.92
C SER A 75 -4.37 22.90 -1.80
N ARG A 76 -3.50 22.01 -2.24
CA ARG A 76 -3.80 20.86 -3.11
C ARG A 76 -3.77 19.51 -2.38
N ARG A 77 -3.99 19.51 -1.07
CA ARG A 77 -4.06 18.28 -0.29
C ARG A 77 -5.21 17.37 -0.76
N ILE A 78 -4.97 16.07 -0.76
CA ILE A 78 -5.95 15.03 -1.07
C ILE A 78 -6.25 14.27 0.22
N VAL A 79 -7.53 14.08 0.52
CA VAL A 79 -7.97 13.36 1.71
C VAL A 79 -8.75 12.13 1.26
N LEU A 80 -8.22 10.95 1.55
CA LEU A 80 -8.88 9.68 1.29
C LEU A 80 -9.78 9.34 2.48
N ASP A 81 -11.08 9.32 2.26
CA ASP A 81 -12.07 9.00 3.29
C ASP A 81 -12.21 7.47 3.50
N ASN A 82 -12.82 7.12 4.61
CA ASN A 82 -13.18 5.75 4.99
C ASN A 82 -11.98 4.79 5.06
N ARG A 83 -10.83 5.29 5.51
CA ARG A 83 -9.66 4.46 5.80
C ARG A 83 -9.76 3.89 7.21
N ILE A 84 -9.93 2.58 7.31
CA ILE A 84 -10.09 1.90 8.61
C ILE A 84 -8.72 1.49 9.14
N ARG A 85 -8.38 1.93 10.35
CA ARG A 85 -7.18 1.52 11.07
C ARG A 85 -7.55 1.07 12.48
N ARG A 86 -7.19 -0.16 12.85
CA ARG A 86 -7.51 -0.76 14.17
C ARG A 86 -9.01 -0.70 14.50
N GLY A 87 -9.88 -0.92 13.50
CA GLY A 87 -11.34 -0.89 13.69
C GLY A 87 -11.96 0.51 13.75
N GLN A 88 -11.18 1.59 13.63
CA GLN A 88 -11.66 2.96 13.63
C GLN A 88 -11.61 3.56 12.23
N ALA A 89 -12.69 4.20 11.80
CA ALA A 89 -12.73 4.94 10.55
C ALA A 89 -11.97 6.28 10.67
N GLY A 90 -11.29 6.66 9.61
CA GLY A 90 -10.49 7.87 9.55
C GLY A 90 -10.18 8.29 8.13
N TYR A 91 -9.24 9.20 8.02
CA TYR A 91 -8.78 9.79 6.78
C TYR A 91 -7.29 9.50 6.58
N GLU A 92 -6.89 9.24 5.35
CA GLU A 92 -5.49 9.23 4.96
C GLU A 92 -5.20 10.49 4.16
N VAL A 93 -4.12 11.18 4.51
CA VAL A 93 -3.84 12.53 3.99
C VAL A 93 -2.62 12.49 3.10
N LEU A 94 -2.83 12.87 1.84
CA LEU A 94 -1.77 12.99 0.87
C LEU A 94 -1.58 14.46 0.50
N VAL A 95 -0.34 14.90 0.42
CA VAL A 95 -0.02 16.29 0.12
C VAL A 95 1.08 16.35 -0.92
N PRO A 96 0.93 17.17 -1.96
CA PRO A 96 2.00 17.43 -2.91
C PRO A 96 3.18 18.13 -2.23
N LEU A 97 4.38 17.58 -2.41
CA LEU A 97 5.65 18.20 -2.07
C LEU A 97 6.30 18.69 -3.36
N MET A 98 6.44 19.98 -3.50
CA MET A 98 7.19 20.60 -4.58
C MET A 98 8.68 20.47 -4.25
N LEU A 99 9.44 19.74 -5.04
CA LEU A 99 10.85 19.51 -4.79
C LEU A 99 11.63 20.82 -4.88
N ALA A 100 12.58 21.02 -3.98
CA ALA A 100 13.55 22.07 -4.10
C ALA A 100 14.46 21.76 -5.30
N ASP A 101 14.88 22.78 -6.01
CA ASP A 101 15.82 22.69 -7.14
C ASP A 101 15.24 22.05 -8.43
N SER A 102 13.95 21.71 -8.46
CA SER A 102 13.25 21.24 -9.67
C SER A 102 11.79 21.70 -9.68
N ASN A 103 11.10 21.51 -10.80
CA ASN A 103 9.66 21.74 -10.91
C ASN A 103 8.82 20.48 -10.65
N ASP A 104 9.46 19.43 -10.15
CA ASP A 104 8.80 18.16 -9.94
C ASP A 104 8.01 18.14 -8.65
N ILE A 105 6.96 17.35 -8.66
CA ILE A 105 6.03 17.22 -7.54
C ILE A 105 5.93 15.76 -7.15
N VAL A 106 6.13 15.49 -5.85
CA VAL A 106 5.97 14.16 -5.26
C VAL A 106 4.78 14.17 -4.32
N LEU A 107 3.89 13.20 -4.45
CA LEU A 107 2.76 13.06 -3.54
C LEU A 107 3.20 12.30 -2.28
N VAL A 108 3.20 12.99 -1.16
CA VAL A 108 3.62 12.43 0.15
C VAL A 108 2.39 12.05 0.97
N ASN A 109 2.37 10.83 1.46
CA ASN A 109 1.36 10.39 2.43
C ASN A 109 1.80 10.77 3.85
N LEU A 110 1.11 11.73 4.44
CA LEU A 110 1.38 12.20 5.81
C LEU A 110 0.82 11.27 6.88
N GLY A 111 0.12 10.22 6.46
CA GLY A 111 -0.42 9.21 7.36
C GLY A 111 -1.92 9.33 7.61
N TRP A 112 -2.37 8.59 8.61
CA TRP A 112 -3.77 8.44 8.93
C TRP A 112 -4.16 9.26 10.17
N ILE A 113 -5.34 9.90 10.08
CA ILE A 113 -5.96 10.64 11.18
C ILE A 113 -7.35 10.07 11.48
N PRO A 114 -7.76 9.95 12.75
CA PRO A 114 -9.08 9.47 13.10
C PRO A 114 -10.17 10.44 12.64
N ARG A 115 -11.32 9.91 12.27
CA ARG A 115 -12.51 10.73 12.04
C ARG A 115 -12.96 11.35 13.35
N GLY A 116 -13.11 12.67 13.37
CA GLY A 116 -13.67 13.40 14.50
C GLY A 116 -15.15 13.07 14.76
N ARG A 117 -15.70 13.60 15.85
CA ARG A 117 -17.12 13.42 16.20
C ARG A 117 -18.09 14.05 15.20
N ASN A 118 -17.65 15.08 14.49
CA ASN A 118 -18.46 15.78 13.50
C ASN A 118 -18.24 15.16 12.12
N PHE A 119 -19.24 14.51 11.59
CA PHE A 119 -19.21 13.94 10.23
C PHE A 119 -18.97 15.06 9.19
N GLY A 120 -18.06 14.81 8.27
CA GLY A 120 -17.77 15.71 7.15
C GLY A 120 -16.77 16.84 7.45
N GLN A 121 -16.34 17.03 8.69
CA GLN A 121 -15.26 17.97 8.99
C GLN A 121 -13.90 17.26 8.94
N ILE A 122 -13.08 17.65 7.97
CA ILE A 122 -11.69 17.21 7.88
C ILE A 122 -10.91 17.99 8.94
N PRO A 123 -10.17 17.33 9.84
CA PRO A 123 -9.34 18.01 10.82
C PRO A 123 -8.35 18.96 10.15
N ASN A 124 -8.12 20.10 10.75
CA ASN A 124 -7.09 21.01 10.28
C ASN A 124 -5.72 20.40 10.58
N ILE A 125 -4.92 20.21 9.52
CA ILE A 125 -3.58 19.64 9.62
C ILE A 125 -2.61 20.81 9.46
N ALA A 126 -1.92 21.16 10.53
CA ALA A 126 -0.87 22.15 10.48
C ALA A 126 0.30 21.60 9.66
N MET A 127 0.72 22.37 8.67
CA MET A 127 1.87 22.04 7.83
C MET A 127 2.94 23.11 7.97
N PRO A 128 4.21 22.73 7.90
CA PRO A 128 5.27 23.71 7.86
C PRO A 128 5.24 24.47 6.54
N ASP A 129 5.32 25.81 6.63
CA ASP A 129 5.42 26.69 5.46
C ASP A 129 6.85 26.79 4.89
N SER A 130 7.81 26.19 5.56
CA SER A 130 9.22 26.17 5.16
C SER A 130 9.56 24.92 4.35
N VAL A 131 10.72 24.94 3.71
CA VAL A 131 11.31 23.73 3.09
C VAL A 131 11.59 22.69 4.15
N VAL A 132 11.13 21.48 3.91
CA VAL A 132 11.30 20.32 4.79
C VAL A 132 12.05 19.21 4.07
N SER A 133 12.66 18.31 4.85
CA SER A 133 13.18 17.04 4.36
C SER A 133 12.26 15.92 4.87
N VAL A 134 11.79 15.08 3.98
CA VAL A 134 10.91 13.94 4.27
C VAL A 134 11.52 12.65 3.77
#